data_e78ca6bd1cd1e0e0d276542964bf9aa0
#
_entry.id   e78ca6bd1cd1e0e0d276542964bf9aa0
#
_cell.length_a   1.000
_cell.length_b   1.000
_cell.length_c   1.000
_cell.angle_alpha   90.00
_cell.angle_beta   90.00
_cell.angle_gamma   90.00
#
_symmetry.space_group_name_H-M   'P 1'
#
loop_
_entity.id
_entity.type
_entity.pdbx_description
1 polymer ?
#
loop_
_entity_poly.entity_id
_entity_poly.type
_entity_poly.pdbx_seq_one_letter_code
_entity_poly.pdbx_strand_id
1 'polypeptide(L)'
;MGALSDHVIDEIRALPPQFPSVRTAVMPALDLAQEELGYLTPQAMSEVAAALNLDPGYVEGVATFYTLFHTEPVGKHRMYICTNISCKLLGADELVEHAMRQVGVRDHSQVSADSLFSVEAVECLGACEYAPVMRLDHAYHHDLTAEKIDALIAERKGEVSSPRPVVRVAAVRKPRAPRKKKAADA
;
A
#
# COMPACT_ATOMS: atom_id res chain seq x y z
N MET A 1 -7.14 11.17 -23.26
CA MET A 1 -7.31 11.51 -21.84
C MET A 1 -6.26 10.72 -21.10
N GLY A 2 -5.55 11.33 -20.15
CA GLY A 2 -4.59 10.64 -19.28
C GLY A 2 -5.26 9.59 -18.40
N ALA A 3 -4.45 8.69 -17.82
CA ALA A 3 -4.93 7.74 -16.83
C ALA A 3 -5.17 8.44 -15.47
N LEU A 4 -4.29 9.42 -15.14
CA LEU A 4 -4.35 10.21 -13.90
C LEU A 4 -5.06 11.54 -14.12
N SER A 5 -5.73 12.04 -13.07
CA SER A 5 -6.32 13.38 -13.08
C SER A 5 -5.24 14.46 -13.01
N ASP A 6 -5.56 15.67 -13.52
CA ASP A 6 -4.67 16.83 -13.44
C ASP A 6 -4.28 17.15 -11.99
N HIS A 7 -5.19 16.93 -11.06
CA HIS A 7 -4.94 17.14 -9.62
C HIS A 7 -3.82 16.27 -9.09
N VAL A 8 -3.86 14.96 -9.36
CA VAL A 8 -2.81 14.02 -8.93
C VAL A 8 -1.49 14.30 -9.65
N ILE A 9 -1.53 14.66 -10.93
CA ILE A 9 -0.33 15.07 -11.67
C ILE A 9 0.33 16.31 -11.03
N ASP A 10 -0.46 17.29 -10.59
CA ASP A 10 0.08 18.48 -9.94
C ASP A 10 0.64 18.19 -8.55
N GLU A 11 0.00 17.28 -7.78
CA GLU A 11 0.54 16.78 -6.51
C GLU A 11 1.88 16.06 -6.72
N ILE A 12 1.99 15.19 -7.73
CA ILE A 12 3.23 14.50 -8.09
C ILE A 12 4.34 15.50 -8.44
N ARG A 13 4.04 16.53 -9.23
CA ARG A 13 5.01 17.59 -9.57
C ARG A 13 5.48 18.40 -8.38
N ALA A 14 4.68 18.48 -7.31
CA ALA A 14 5.02 19.19 -6.09
C ALA A 14 5.89 18.36 -5.11
N LEU A 15 6.09 17.06 -5.35
CA LEU A 15 6.87 16.18 -4.47
C LEU A 15 8.39 16.44 -4.46
N PRO A 16 9.08 16.62 -5.62
CA PRO A 16 10.55 16.66 -5.66
C PRO A 16 11.23 17.61 -4.67
N PRO A 17 10.73 18.86 -4.43
CA PRO A 17 11.37 19.76 -3.47
C PRO A 17 11.38 19.26 -2.01
N GLN A 18 10.61 18.24 -1.69
CA GLN A 18 10.51 17.67 -0.34
C GLN A 18 11.56 16.58 -0.09
N PHE A 19 12.30 16.15 -1.13
CA PHE A 19 13.23 15.04 -1.11
C PHE A 19 14.65 15.46 -1.53
N PRO A 20 15.70 14.72 -1.10
CA PRO A 20 17.08 15.01 -1.50
C PRO A 20 17.33 14.86 -3.01
N SER A 21 16.57 14.04 -3.69
CA SER A 21 16.65 13.83 -5.14
C SER A 21 15.27 13.49 -5.71
N VAL A 22 15.08 13.80 -6.98
CA VAL A 22 13.85 13.48 -7.72
C VAL A 22 13.53 11.99 -7.71
N ARG A 23 14.54 11.13 -7.73
CA ARG A 23 14.38 9.67 -7.68
C ARG A 23 13.72 9.19 -6.39
N THR A 24 13.97 9.87 -5.27
CA THR A 24 13.36 9.54 -3.98
C THR A 24 11.85 9.84 -3.98
N ALA A 25 11.38 10.75 -4.83
CA ALA A 25 9.98 11.09 -4.97
C ALA A 25 9.16 10.05 -5.76
N VAL A 26 9.80 9.04 -6.39
CA VAL A 26 9.10 8.06 -7.23
C VAL A 26 8.12 7.21 -6.42
N MET A 27 8.52 6.71 -5.24
CA MET A 27 7.63 5.88 -4.43
C MET A 27 6.36 6.64 -3.98
N PRO A 28 6.43 7.82 -3.37
CA PRO A 28 5.24 8.58 -3.03
C PRO A 28 4.43 9.02 -4.26
N ALA A 29 5.05 9.23 -5.42
CA ALA A 29 4.33 9.53 -6.66
C ALA A 29 3.53 8.32 -7.17
N LEU A 30 4.12 7.12 -7.12
CA LEU A 30 3.43 5.87 -7.44
C LEU A 30 2.31 5.57 -6.45
N ASP A 31 2.49 5.92 -5.17
CA ASP A 31 1.47 5.76 -4.14
C ASP A 31 0.24 6.62 -4.43
N LEU A 32 0.44 7.90 -4.76
CA LEU A 32 -0.64 8.81 -5.19
C LEU A 32 -1.39 8.28 -6.44
N ALA A 33 -0.64 7.80 -7.44
CA ALA A 33 -1.24 7.22 -8.64
C ALA A 33 -2.05 5.94 -8.33
N GLN A 34 -1.53 5.08 -7.46
CA GLN A 34 -2.21 3.85 -7.05
C GLN A 34 -3.45 4.14 -6.19
N GLU A 35 -3.41 5.14 -5.31
CA GLU A 35 -4.57 5.56 -4.52
C GLU A 35 -5.73 6.05 -5.42
N GLU A 36 -5.43 6.76 -6.51
CA GLU A 36 -6.46 7.22 -7.45
C GLU A 36 -7.05 6.07 -8.27
N LEU A 37 -6.20 5.20 -8.81
CA LEU A 37 -6.62 4.18 -9.79
C LEU A 37 -6.94 2.82 -9.17
N GLY A 38 -6.44 2.55 -7.96
CA GLY A 38 -6.50 1.25 -7.31
C GLY A 38 -5.33 0.33 -7.67
N TYR A 39 -4.75 0.44 -8.86
CA TYR A 39 -3.54 -0.25 -9.32
C TYR A 39 -2.84 0.57 -10.40
N LEU A 40 -1.58 0.27 -10.69
CA LEU A 40 -0.71 1.02 -11.60
C LEU A 40 -0.74 0.42 -13.00
N THR A 41 -1.40 1.09 -13.94
CA THR A 41 -1.34 0.73 -15.36
C THR A 41 0.00 1.20 -15.98
N PRO A 42 0.46 0.58 -17.09
CA PRO A 42 1.64 1.06 -17.82
C PRO A 42 1.53 2.55 -18.21
N GLN A 43 0.32 3.01 -18.56
CA GLN A 43 0.07 4.40 -18.87
C GLN A 43 0.25 5.30 -17.64
N ALA A 44 -0.30 4.91 -16.48
CA ALA A 44 -0.15 5.68 -15.23
C ALA A 44 1.32 5.79 -14.81
N MET A 45 2.10 4.70 -14.91
CA MET A 45 3.54 4.72 -14.62
C MET A 45 4.30 5.65 -15.56
N SER A 46 3.94 5.69 -16.85
CA SER A 46 4.51 6.62 -17.83
C SER A 46 4.16 8.08 -17.52
N GLU A 47 2.93 8.37 -17.06
CA GLU A 47 2.51 9.71 -16.65
C GLU A 47 3.23 10.17 -15.39
N VAL A 48 3.43 9.29 -14.40
CA VAL A 48 4.29 9.55 -13.22
C VAL A 48 5.72 9.89 -13.65
N ALA A 49 6.31 9.11 -14.56
CA ALA A 49 7.65 9.35 -15.07
C ALA A 49 7.75 10.71 -15.76
N ALA A 50 6.80 11.06 -16.61
CA ALA A 50 6.73 12.35 -17.28
C ALA A 50 6.59 13.51 -16.28
N ALA A 51 5.73 13.37 -15.26
CA ALA A 51 5.52 14.40 -14.24
C ALA A 51 6.80 14.67 -13.41
N LEU A 52 7.62 13.65 -13.17
CA LEU A 52 8.89 13.73 -12.44
C LEU A 52 10.11 14.00 -13.35
N ASN A 53 9.91 14.05 -14.67
CA ASN A 53 10.99 14.13 -15.67
C ASN A 53 12.05 13.01 -15.48
N LEU A 54 11.57 11.77 -15.36
CA LEU A 54 12.37 10.56 -15.23
C LEU A 54 12.14 9.61 -16.40
N ASP A 55 13.05 8.66 -16.57
CA ASP A 55 12.89 7.57 -17.54
C ASP A 55 11.73 6.64 -17.14
N PRO A 56 10.78 6.32 -18.06
CA PRO A 56 9.65 5.45 -17.75
C PRO A 56 10.06 4.06 -17.27
N GLY A 57 11.12 3.47 -17.84
CA GLY A 57 11.62 2.15 -17.42
C GLY A 57 12.18 2.17 -15.98
N TYR A 58 12.72 3.31 -15.52
CA TYR A 58 13.12 3.45 -14.13
C TYR A 58 11.91 3.43 -13.20
N VAL A 59 10.83 4.15 -13.52
CA VAL A 59 9.61 4.22 -12.71
C VAL A 59 8.91 2.85 -12.69
N GLU A 60 8.80 2.19 -13.83
CA GLU A 60 8.27 0.83 -13.95
C GLU A 60 9.10 -0.18 -13.14
N GLY A 61 10.44 -0.08 -13.19
CA GLY A 61 11.33 -0.91 -12.39
C GLY A 61 11.12 -0.73 -10.89
N VAL A 62 10.82 0.49 -10.40
CA VAL A 62 10.46 0.72 -9.00
C VAL A 62 9.08 0.12 -8.68
N ALA A 63 8.09 0.33 -9.54
CA ALA A 63 6.74 -0.19 -9.33
C ALA A 63 6.70 -1.72 -9.28
N THR A 64 7.47 -2.40 -10.13
CA THR A 64 7.50 -3.87 -10.18
C THR A 64 8.41 -4.50 -9.13
N PHE A 65 9.37 -3.75 -8.57
CA PHE A 65 10.26 -4.23 -7.52
C PHE A 65 9.57 -4.29 -6.14
N TYR A 66 8.75 -3.30 -5.80
CA TYR A 66 8.13 -3.20 -4.50
C TYR A 66 6.73 -3.82 -4.49
N THR A 67 6.51 -4.84 -3.66
CA THR A 67 5.24 -5.60 -3.56
C THR A 67 4.06 -4.77 -3.06
N LEU A 68 4.29 -3.59 -2.53
CA LEU A 68 3.22 -2.65 -2.14
C LEU A 68 2.52 -2.01 -3.35
N PHE A 69 3.16 -2.06 -4.54
CA PHE A 69 2.58 -1.58 -5.79
C PHE A 69 1.97 -2.73 -6.57
N HIS A 70 0.77 -2.52 -7.06
CA HIS A 70 0.00 -3.49 -7.83
C HIS A 70 -0.04 -3.06 -9.29
N THR A 71 0.48 -3.90 -10.19
CA THR A 71 0.43 -3.68 -11.64
C THR A 71 -0.78 -4.35 -12.29
N GLU A 72 -1.51 -5.15 -11.52
CA GLU A 72 -2.74 -5.84 -11.91
C GLU A 72 -3.90 -5.38 -11.02
N PRO A 73 -5.15 -5.51 -11.48
CA PRO A 73 -6.32 -5.16 -10.68
C PRO A 73 -6.35 -5.88 -9.33
N VAL A 74 -6.63 -5.14 -8.27
CA VAL A 74 -6.79 -5.66 -6.90
C VAL A 74 -8.15 -5.25 -6.33
N GLY A 75 -8.59 -5.96 -5.28
CA GLY A 75 -9.83 -5.62 -4.58
C GLY A 75 -9.78 -4.23 -3.96
N LYS A 76 -10.97 -3.61 -3.79
CA LYS A 76 -11.12 -2.33 -3.09
C LYS A 76 -10.50 -2.39 -1.69
N HIS A 77 -10.64 -3.52 -1.00
CA HIS A 77 -10.10 -3.81 0.31
C HIS A 77 -9.02 -4.89 0.19
N ARG A 78 -7.81 -4.58 0.60
CA ARG A 78 -6.64 -5.45 0.48
C ARG A 78 -6.30 -6.03 1.84
N MET A 79 -6.38 -7.35 1.95
CA MET A 79 -6.09 -8.11 3.17
C MET A 79 -4.69 -8.71 3.06
N TYR A 80 -3.72 -8.14 3.76
CA TYR A 80 -2.35 -8.65 3.83
C TYR A 80 -2.16 -9.39 5.15
N ILE A 81 -2.12 -10.72 5.11
CA ILE A 81 -1.98 -11.57 6.31
C ILE A 81 -0.53 -12.02 6.41
N CYS A 82 0.11 -11.67 7.52
CA CYS A 82 1.49 -12.07 7.78
C CYS A 82 1.60 -13.58 8.00
N THR A 83 2.46 -14.25 7.23
CA THR A 83 2.75 -15.68 7.35
C THR A 83 4.18 -15.97 7.81
N ASN A 84 4.89 -14.95 8.31
CA ASN A 84 6.24 -15.12 8.85
C ASN A 84 6.19 -15.83 10.21
N ILE A 85 7.36 -16.23 10.72
CA ILE A 85 7.52 -17.29 11.72
C ILE A 85 6.58 -17.18 12.94
N SER A 86 6.45 -16.01 13.57
CA SER A 86 5.60 -15.85 14.76
C SER A 86 4.12 -16.02 14.41
N CYS A 87 3.67 -15.42 13.32
CA CYS A 87 2.28 -15.55 12.88
C CYS A 87 1.97 -16.97 12.41
N LYS A 88 2.89 -17.61 11.69
CA LYS A 88 2.77 -18.99 11.21
C LYS A 88 2.62 -19.97 12.38
N LEU A 89 3.45 -19.83 13.42
CA LEU A 89 3.37 -20.68 14.63
C LEU A 89 2.04 -20.52 15.38
N LEU A 90 1.33 -19.42 15.16
CA LEU A 90 0.02 -19.13 15.74
C LEU A 90 -1.14 -19.33 14.74
N GLY A 91 -0.92 -20.10 13.66
CA GLY A 91 -1.98 -20.53 12.76
C GLY A 91 -2.32 -19.53 11.66
N ALA A 92 -1.36 -18.70 11.20
CA ALA A 92 -1.63 -17.72 10.16
C ALA A 92 -1.98 -18.34 8.80
N ASP A 93 -1.44 -19.51 8.46
CA ASP A 93 -1.75 -20.18 7.20
C ASP A 93 -3.24 -20.56 7.14
N GLU A 94 -3.81 -21.07 8.23
CA GLU A 94 -5.23 -21.40 8.36
C GLU A 94 -6.11 -20.14 8.28
N LEU A 95 -5.63 -19.01 8.81
CA LEU A 95 -6.33 -17.72 8.73
C LEU A 95 -6.33 -17.16 7.30
N VAL A 96 -5.25 -17.34 6.53
CA VAL A 96 -5.20 -16.99 5.10
C VAL A 96 -6.24 -17.81 4.34
N GLU A 97 -6.23 -19.14 4.51
CA GLU A 97 -7.20 -20.03 3.86
C GLU A 97 -8.65 -19.69 4.25
N HIS A 98 -8.87 -19.34 5.53
CA HIS A 98 -10.17 -18.91 6.02
C HIS A 98 -10.63 -17.63 5.30
N ALA A 99 -9.77 -16.59 5.27
CA ALA A 99 -10.08 -15.33 4.61
C ALA A 99 -10.39 -15.55 3.12
N MET A 100 -9.58 -16.33 2.41
CA MET A 100 -9.81 -16.66 1.01
C MET A 100 -11.17 -17.34 0.77
N ARG A 101 -11.53 -18.31 1.60
CA ARG A 101 -12.85 -18.97 1.53
C ARG A 101 -14.00 -18.00 1.76
N GLN A 102 -13.87 -17.09 2.74
CA GLN A 102 -14.92 -16.13 3.10
C GLN A 102 -15.19 -15.08 1.99
N VAL A 103 -14.17 -14.68 1.25
CA VAL A 103 -14.32 -13.75 0.12
C VAL A 103 -14.49 -14.45 -1.22
N GLY A 104 -14.39 -15.79 -1.27
CA GLY A 104 -14.64 -16.60 -2.47
C GLY A 104 -13.51 -16.58 -3.49
N VAL A 105 -12.26 -16.37 -3.06
CA VAL A 105 -11.06 -16.47 -3.91
C VAL A 105 -10.32 -17.79 -3.66
N ARG A 106 -9.58 -18.28 -4.65
CA ARG A 106 -8.83 -19.55 -4.58
C ARG A 106 -7.32 -19.35 -4.71
N ASP A 107 -6.91 -18.17 -5.11
CA ASP A 107 -5.52 -17.81 -5.35
C ASP A 107 -5.28 -16.36 -4.89
N HIS A 108 -4.06 -16.07 -4.47
CA HIS A 108 -3.65 -14.74 -4.00
C HIS A 108 -3.71 -13.65 -5.10
N SER A 109 -3.67 -14.06 -6.38
CA SER A 109 -3.79 -13.15 -7.53
C SER A 109 -5.25 -12.82 -7.88
N GLN A 110 -6.23 -13.47 -7.24
CA GLN A 110 -7.64 -13.29 -7.55
C GLN A 110 -8.26 -12.16 -6.73
N VAL A 111 -9.17 -11.46 -7.38
CA VAL A 111 -10.08 -10.51 -6.75
C VAL A 111 -11.44 -11.20 -6.56
N SER A 112 -12.11 -10.93 -5.45
CA SER A 112 -13.46 -11.46 -5.19
C SER A 112 -14.44 -11.06 -6.31
N ALA A 113 -15.48 -11.88 -6.56
CA ALA A 113 -16.42 -11.67 -7.65
C ALA A 113 -17.15 -10.31 -7.60
N ASP A 114 -17.28 -9.74 -6.41
CA ASP A 114 -17.83 -8.41 -6.17
C ASP A 114 -16.79 -7.27 -6.30
N SER A 115 -15.54 -7.60 -6.66
CA SER A 115 -14.40 -6.69 -6.75
C SER A 115 -14.06 -5.97 -5.44
N LEU A 116 -14.56 -6.46 -4.30
CA LEU A 116 -14.34 -5.82 -3.01
C LEU A 116 -13.03 -6.24 -2.35
N PHE A 117 -12.63 -7.51 -2.46
CA PHE A 117 -11.52 -8.05 -1.67
C PHE A 117 -10.44 -8.70 -2.52
N SER A 118 -9.21 -8.53 -2.09
CA SER A 118 -8.07 -9.39 -2.42
C SER A 118 -7.39 -9.84 -1.13
N VAL A 119 -6.81 -11.05 -1.13
CA VAL A 119 -6.14 -11.65 0.03
C VAL A 119 -4.74 -12.05 -0.38
N GLU A 120 -3.75 -11.57 0.35
CA GLU A 120 -2.34 -11.91 0.14
C GLU A 120 -1.71 -12.42 1.42
N ALA A 121 -1.00 -13.55 1.30
CA ALA A 121 -0.03 -13.97 2.30
C ALA A 121 1.24 -13.13 2.12
N VAL A 122 1.66 -12.43 3.17
CA VAL A 122 2.81 -11.52 3.09
C VAL A 122 3.87 -11.88 4.12
N GLU A 123 5.09 -11.40 3.88
CA GLU A 123 6.19 -11.44 4.82
C GLU A 123 5.92 -10.57 6.06
N CYS A 124 6.87 -10.55 6.99
CA CYS A 124 6.71 -9.93 8.30
C CYS A 124 6.25 -8.46 8.24
N LEU A 125 5.09 -8.20 8.84
CA LEU A 125 4.50 -6.86 8.98
C LEU A 125 5.10 -6.03 10.14
N GLY A 126 6.09 -6.58 10.87
CA GLY A 126 6.79 -5.88 11.94
C GLY A 126 6.05 -5.75 13.26
N ALA A 127 4.95 -6.50 13.48
CA ALA A 127 4.12 -6.46 14.69
C ALA A 127 4.07 -7.83 15.38
N CYS A 128 5.20 -8.52 15.48
CA CYS A 128 5.30 -9.92 15.96
C CYS A 128 4.83 -10.12 17.40
N GLU A 129 4.86 -9.08 18.24
CA GLU A 129 4.36 -9.13 19.62
C GLU A 129 2.83 -9.27 19.72
N TYR A 130 2.13 -8.99 18.61
CA TYR A 130 0.67 -9.06 18.50
C TYR A 130 0.21 -10.11 17.47
N ALA A 131 1.05 -11.10 17.22
CA ALA A 131 0.77 -12.15 16.24
C ALA A 131 -0.45 -13.02 16.65
N PRO A 132 -1.24 -13.51 15.66
CA PRO A 132 -1.17 -13.26 14.22
C PRO A 132 -1.64 -11.88 13.83
N VAL A 133 -1.07 -11.30 12.76
CA VAL A 133 -1.32 -9.92 12.33
C VAL A 133 -1.78 -9.86 10.87
N MET A 134 -2.75 -9.01 10.60
CA MET A 134 -3.18 -8.63 9.28
C MET A 134 -3.13 -7.11 9.12
N ARG A 135 -2.80 -6.63 7.93
CA ARG A 135 -3.10 -5.27 7.51
C ARG A 135 -4.29 -5.32 6.55
N LEU A 136 -5.38 -4.63 6.91
CA LEU A 136 -6.51 -4.42 6.03
C LEU A 136 -6.46 -2.96 5.57
N ASP A 137 -6.29 -2.75 4.27
CA ASP A 137 -6.02 -1.44 3.68
C ASP A 137 -4.80 -0.78 4.36
N HIS A 138 -5.00 0.26 5.18
CA HIS A 138 -3.95 0.97 5.90
C HIS A 138 -3.94 0.68 7.42
N ALA A 139 -4.86 -0.15 7.92
CA ALA A 139 -5.00 -0.44 9.34
C ALA A 139 -4.42 -1.81 9.72
N TYR A 140 -3.71 -1.87 10.84
CA TYR A 140 -3.23 -3.12 11.43
C TYR A 140 -4.30 -3.72 12.35
N HIS A 141 -4.50 -5.02 12.22
CA HIS A 141 -5.37 -5.83 13.08
C HIS A 141 -4.55 -6.91 13.75
N HIS A 142 -4.54 -6.90 15.07
CA HIS A 142 -3.71 -7.72 15.94
C HIS A 142 -4.50 -8.89 16.54
N ASP A 143 -3.78 -9.93 17.05
CA ASP A 143 -4.38 -11.10 17.68
C ASP A 143 -5.50 -11.66 16.80
N LEU A 144 -5.17 -11.90 15.53
CA LEU A 144 -6.14 -12.24 14.49
C LEU A 144 -6.76 -13.60 14.76
N THR A 145 -8.08 -13.69 14.61
CA THR A 145 -8.85 -14.94 14.65
C THR A 145 -9.80 -15.00 13.44
N ALA A 146 -10.36 -16.18 13.17
CA ALA A 146 -11.33 -16.36 12.10
C ALA A 146 -12.56 -15.44 12.28
N GLU A 147 -13.05 -15.31 13.52
CA GLU A 147 -14.20 -14.45 13.85
C GLU A 147 -13.88 -12.96 13.62
N LYS A 148 -12.65 -12.53 13.93
CA LYS A 148 -12.22 -11.16 13.64
C LYS A 148 -12.16 -10.90 12.14
N ILE A 149 -11.68 -11.84 11.34
CA ILE A 149 -11.67 -11.76 9.88
C ILE A 149 -13.10 -11.63 9.36
N ASP A 150 -14.02 -12.49 9.82
CA ASP A 150 -15.42 -12.49 9.40
C ASP A 150 -16.11 -11.15 9.72
N ALA A 151 -15.86 -10.62 10.92
CA ALA A 151 -16.39 -9.32 11.36
C ALA A 151 -15.88 -8.16 10.46
N LEU A 152 -14.57 -8.15 10.14
CA LEU A 152 -13.97 -7.14 9.29
C LEU A 152 -14.49 -7.21 7.84
N ILE A 153 -14.66 -8.41 7.30
CA ILE A 153 -15.26 -8.61 5.97
C ILE A 153 -16.70 -8.09 5.95
N ALA A 154 -17.49 -8.40 6.99
CA ALA A 154 -18.88 -7.94 7.09
C ALA A 154 -18.96 -6.40 7.20
N GLU A 155 -18.09 -5.78 8.00
CA GLU A 155 -17.97 -4.33 8.14
C GLU A 155 -17.67 -3.67 6.79
N ARG A 156 -16.65 -4.14 6.07
CA ARG A 156 -16.26 -3.59 4.77
C ARG A 156 -17.31 -3.80 3.68
N LYS A 157 -18.03 -4.91 3.69
CA LYS A 157 -19.19 -5.11 2.81
C LYS A 157 -20.31 -4.11 3.09
N GLY A 158 -20.50 -3.69 4.32
CA GLY A 158 -21.49 -2.66 4.71
C GLY A 158 -21.09 -1.23 4.28
N GLU A 159 -19.80 -0.94 4.11
CA GLU A 159 -19.28 0.39 3.75
C GLU A 159 -19.32 0.73 2.25
N VAL A 160 -19.92 -0.11 1.40
CA VAL A 160 -19.91 -0.01 -0.09
C VAL A 160 -20.49 1.32 -0.63
N SER A 161 -21.10 2.16 0.19
CA SER A 161 -21.71 3.44 -0.24
C SER A 161 -20.81 4.67 -0.09
N SER A 162 -19.57 4.55 0.42
CA SER A 162 -18.69 5.68 0.69
C SER A 162 -17.47 5.70 -0.24
N PRO A 163 -17.12 6.84 -0.89
CA PRO A 163 -15.87 6.94 -1.63
C PRO A 163 -14.68 6.76 -0.67
N ARG A 164 -13.57 6.13 -1.16
CA ARG A 164 -12.36 5.98 -0.36
C ARG A 164 -11.92 7.33 0.21
N PRO A 165 -11.59 7.41 1.51
CA PRO A 165 -10.93 8.60 2.01
C PRO A 165 -9.57 8.70 1.33
N VAL A 166 -9.30 9.81 0.66
CA VAL A 166 -7.97 10.11 0.12
C VAL A 166 -7.04 10.24 1.32
N VAL A 167 -6.16 9.27 1.53
CA VAL A 167 -5.12 9.36 2.55
C VAL A 167 -4.14 10.42 2.08
N ARG A 168 -4.28 11.65 2.58
CA ARG A 168 -3.30 12.69 2.32
C ARG A 168 -1.99 12.25 2.95
N VAL A 169 -0.97 12.04 2.13
CA VAL A 169 0.40 11.85 2.61
C VAL A 169 0.70 13.02 3.54
N ALA A 170 0.87 12.73 4.84
CA ALA A 170 1.18 13.77 5.82
C ALA A 170 2.44 14.49 5.34
N ALA A 171 2.38 15.82 5.22
CA ALA A 171 3.49 16.62 4.74
C ALA A 171 4.77 16.18 5.46
N VAL A 172 5.74 15.72 4.68
CA VAL A 172 7.03 15.26 5.20
C VAL A 172 7.59 16.37 6.08
N ARG A 173 7.81 16.08 7.36
CA ARG A 173 8.39 17.05 8.29
C ARG A 173 9.69 17.56 7.69
N LYS A 174 9.82 18.89 7.53
CA LYS A 174 11.06 19.54 7.07
C LYS A 174 12.24 18.92 7.81
N PRO A 175 13.35 18.58 7.11
CA PRO A 175 14.53 18.06 7.74
C PRO A 175 14.96 18.98 8.89
N ARG A 176 15.20 18.42 10.07
CA ARG A 176 15.75 19.19 11.18
C ARG A 176 17.08 19.77 10.72
N ALA A 177 17.25 21.09 10.88
CA ALA A 177 18.52 21.74 10.63
C ALA A 177 19.65 21.00 11.37
N PRO A 178 20.85 20.82 10.75
CA PRO A 178 21.95 20.10 11.38
C PRO A 178 22.28 20.74 12.72
N ARG A 179 22.32 19.93 13.78
CA ARG A 179 22.74 20.37 15.12
C ARG A 179 24.15 20.96 15.00
N LYS A 180 24.29 22.26 15.26
CA LYS A 180 25.60 22.87 15.39
C LYS A 180 26.41 22.09 16.44
N LYS A 181 27.51 21.47 16.05
CA LYS A 181 28.48 20.90 17.02
C LYS A 181 28.95 22.06 17.91
N LYS A 182 28.74 21.95 19.23
CA LYS A 182 29.41 22.81 20.17
C LYS A 182 30.92 22.60 19.97
N ALA A 183 31.63 23.66 19.66
CA ALA A 183 33.10 23.64 19.74
C ALA A 183 33.46 23.26 21.19
N ALA A 184 34.27 22.22 21.34
CA ALA A 184 34.91 21.91 22.60
C ALA A 184 35.96 22.99 22.81
N ASP A 185 35.75 23.84 23.82
CA ASP A 185 36.79 24.72 24.29
C ASP A 185 37.94 23.86 24.85
N ALA A 186 39.15 24.09 24.31
CA ALA A 186 40.41 23.56 24.81
C ALA A 186 40.89 24.35 26.00
#